data_768f10ac696bd002aa587d4dd27e6d20
#
_entry.id   768f10ac696bd002aa587d4dd27e6d20
#
_cell.length_a   1.000
_cell.length_b   1.000
_cell.length_c   1.000
_cell.angle_alpha   90.00
_cell.angle_beta   90.00
_cell.angle_gamma   90.00
#
_symmetry.space_group_name_H-M   'P 1'
#
loop_
_entity.id
_entity.type
_entity.pdbx_description
1 polymer ?
#
loop_
_entity_poly.entity_id
_entity_poly.type
_entity_poly.pdbx_seq_one_letter_code
_entity_poly.pdbx_strand_id
1 'polypeptide(L)'
;MKTYFIIIHLLVCNILIASLFPLSVHSSTPEIKIGSKKFTESVIMGEIVTDLIKSTGEQPVYLRELGGTRVLWNALVKGEIDIYPEYTGTISEEILAGEGVHSEEEIRQALTRHGIEMTKALGFNNTYAIGMKKQVAEELNIQKISDLCHYPNLKFGFGNEFMDRGDGWPALRKSYNLPQENVRGLDHDLAYRGLEKGTIQAIDIYSTDAKIKYYDLRILEDDLNHFPLYNAVILYRSDLEERVPHVVTVLKKLESIIHESEMIKMNSRANLEMVPENQIASDFLLENLSLETEFYEETAFGRL
;
A
#
# COMPACT_ATOMS: atom_id res chain seq x y z
N MET A 1 -52.22 -17.03 -55.68
CA MET A 1 -52.26 -15.78 -54.92
C MET A 1 -52.49 -15.91 -53.45
N LYS A 2 -53.24 -16.86 -52.90
CA LYS A 2 -53.52 -17.01 -51.48
C LYS A 2 -52.28 -17.49 -50.67
N THR A 3 -51.38 -18.24 -51.28
CA THR A 3 -50.17 -18.82 -50.57
C THR A 3 -49.07 -17.76 -50.30
N TYR A 4 -48.91 -16.75 -51.17
CA TYR A 4 -47.97 -15.67 -51.00
C TYR A 4 -48.37 -14.69 -49.90
N PHE A 5 -49.66 -14.51 -49.65
CA PHE A 5 -50.16 -13.62 -48.58
C PHE A 5 -49.91 -14.16 -47.17
N ILE A 6 -49.95 -15.48 -47.02
CA ILE A 6 -49.66 -16.13 -45.69
C ILE A 6 -48.20 -16.06 -45.36
N ILE A 7 -47.29 -16.21 -46.34
CA ILE A 7 -45.82 -16.16 -46.11
C ILE A 7 -45.37 -14.74 -45.73
N ILE A 8 -45.96 -13.71 -46.37
CA ILE A 8 -45.65 -12.30 -46.05
C ILE A 8 -46.14 -11.93 -44.65
N HIS A 9 -47.31 -12.40 -44.20
CA HIS A 9 -47.83 -12.14 -42.84
C HIS A 9 -46.98 -12.85 -41.75
N LEU A 10 -46.48 -14.05 -41.99
CA LEU A 10 -45.59 -14.76 -41.08
C LEU A 10 -44.22 -14.10 -40.98
N LEU A 11 -43.68 -13.54 -42.07
CA LEU A 11 -42.41 -12.80 -42.06
C LEU A 11 -42.53 -11.45 -41.32
N VAL A 12 -43.63 -10.72 -41.50
CA VAL A 12 -43.84 -9.44 -40.80
C VAL A 12 -44.11 -9.61 -39.32
N CYS A 13 -44.80 -10.71 -38.89
CA CYS A 13 -44.99 -11.01 -37.48
C CYS A 13 -43.66 -11.40 -36.77
N ASN A 14 -42.75 -12.11 -37.46
CA ASN A 14 -41.44 -12.43 -36.87
C ASN A 14 -40.52 -11.20 -36.73
N ILE A 15 -40.61 -10.22 -37.60
CA ILE A 15 -39.83 -8.98 -37.50
C ILE A 15 -40.38 -8.08 -36.39
N LEU A 16 -41.70 -8.07 -36.15
CA LEU A 16 -42.31 -7.30 -35.07
C LEU A 16 -42.07 -7.89 -33.66
N ILE A 17 -41.91 -9.21 -33.55
CA ILE A 17 -41.60 -9.85 -32.26
C ILE A 17 -40.13 -9.64 -31.88
N ALA A 18 -39.21 -9.56 -32.86
CA ALA A 18 -37.79 -9.27 -32.58
C ALA A 18 -37.53 -7.85 -32.04
N SER A 19 -38.44 -6.89 -32.28
CA SER A 19 -38.32 -5.51 -31.80
C SER A 19 -38.87 -5.27 -30.37
N LEU A 20 -39.45 -6.30 -29.73
CA LEU A 20 -40.02 -6.21 -28.38
C LEU A 20 -39.11 -6.79 -27.25
N PHE A 21 -37.99 -7.36 -27.61
CA PHE A 21 -36.98 -7.66 -26.59
C PHE A 21 -36.16 -6.40 -26.34
N PRO A 22 -36.27 -5.75 -25.16
CA PRO A 22 -35.31 -4.74 -24.80
C PRO A 22 -33.91 -5.40 -24.84
N LEU A 23 -33.06 -4.93 -25.73
CA LEU A 23 -31.61 -5.16 -25.58
C LEU A 23 -31.27 -4.60 -24.22
N SER A 24 -31.23 -5.48 -23.23
CA SER A 24 -30.57 -5.16 -21.96
C SER A 24 -29.10 -4.89 -22.29
N VAL A 25 -28.81 -3.63 -22.58
CA VAL A 25 -27.42 -3.15 -22.51
C VAL A 25 -27.02 -3.40 -21.05
N HIS A 26 -26.41 -4.54 -20.77
CA HIS A 26 -25.64 -4.73 -19.59
C HIS A 26 -24.51 -3.69 -19.72
N SER A 27 -24.74 -2.51 -19.16
CA SER A 27 -23.66 -1.63 -18.78
C SER A 27 -22.88 -2.43 -17.75
N SER A 28 -21.83 -3.11 -18.21
CA SER A 28 -20.86 -3.66 -17.26
C SER A 28 -20.34 -2.46 -16.49
N THR A 29 -20.70 -2.36 -15.21
CA THR A 29 -20.03 -1.44 -14.28
C THR A 29 -18.54 -1.60 -14.52
N PRO A 30 -17.79 -0.53 -14.77
CA PRO A 30 -16.36 -0.65 -15.01
C PRO A 30 -15.70 -1.32 -13.79
N GLU A 31 -15.01 -2.41 -14.01
CA GLU A 31 -14.32 -3.16 -12.98
C GLU A 31 -13.31 -2.23 -12.27
N ILE A 32 -13.37 -2.15 -10.95
CA ILE A 32 -12.46 -1.35 -10.12
C ILE A 32 -11.41 -2.30 -9.55
N LYS A 33 -10.14 -2.06 -9.85
CA LYS A 33 -9.03 -2.90 -9.42
C LYS A 33 -8.17 -2.19 -8.38
N ILE A 34 -7.98 -2.84 -7.25
CA ILE A 34 -7.20 -2.33 -6.13
C ILE A 34 -5.93 -3.17 -6.00
N GLY A 35 -4.77 -2.54 -5.85
CA GLY A 35 -3.51 -3.22 -5.60
C GLY A 35 -2.99 -3.00 -4.19
N SER A 36 -2.12 -3.90 -3.68
CA SER A 36 -1.30 -3.66 -2.50
C SER A 36 0.13 -4.14 -2.68
N LYS A 37 1.05 -3.55 -1.92
CA LYS A 37 2.44 -4.02 -1.83
C LYS A 37 2.53 -5.29 -0.97
N LYS A 38 3.71 -5.95 -1.01
CA LYS A 38 3.99 -7.20 -0.30
C LYS A 38 4.38 -6.99 1.16
N PHE A 39 3.69 -6.14 1.90
CA PHE A 39 3.88 -6.02 3.34
C PHE A 39 2.56 -5.71 4.05
N THR A 40 2.46 -6.14 5.29
CA THR A 40 1.23 -6.20 6.08
C THR A 40 0.41 -4.92 6.08
N GLU A 41 1.02 -3.77 6.34
CA GLU A 41 0.32 -2.48 6.39
C GLU A 41 -0.34 -2.12 5.05
N SER A 42 0.37 -2.33 3.94
CA SER A 42 -0.21 -2.08 2.60
C SER A 42 -1.36 -3.02 2.30
N VAL A 43 -1.29 -4.26 2.79
CA VAL A 43 -2.38 -5.24 2.65
C VAL A 43 -3.59 -4.81 3.47
N ILE A 44 -3.41 -4.43 4.74
CA ILE A 44 -4.50 -3.92 5.60
C ILE A 44 -5.17 -2.71 4.94
N MET A 45 -4.40 -1.74 4.45
CA MET A 45 -4.96 -0.58 3.74
C MET A 45 -5.68 -0.96 2.45
N GLY A 46 -5.17 -1.95 1.71
CA GLY A 46 -5.83 -2.49 0.52
C GLY A 46 -7.19 -3.13 0.85
N GLU A 47 -7.28 -3.88 1.95
CA GLU A 47 -8.54 -4.46 2.45
C GLU A 47 -9.51 -3.35 2.89
N ILE A 48 -9.03 -2.32 3.64
CA ILE A 48 -9.86 -1.17 4.05
C ILE A 48 -10.46 -0.48 2.82
N VAL A 49 -9.65 -0.20 1.79
CA VAL A 49 -10.10 0.42 0.54
C VAL A 49 -11.12 -0.48 -0.18
N THR A 50 -10.86 -1.78 -0.21
CA THR A 50 -11.74 -2.77 -0.86
C THR A 50 -13.11 -2.80 -0.20
N ASP A 51 -13.17 -2.93 1.11
CA ASP A 51 -14.43 -3.00 1.84
C ASP A 51 -15.18 -1.66 1.86
N LEU A 52 -14.44 -0.56 1.91
CA LEU A 52 -15.01 0.78 1.77
C LEU A 52 -15.69 0.97 0.41
N ILE A 53 -15.09 0.48 -0.67
CA ILE A 53 -15.70 0.52 -2.02
C ILE A 53 -16.90 -0.43 -2.11
N LYS A 54 -16.83 -1.64 -1.55
CA LYS A 54 -17.99 -2.56 -1.48
C LYS A 54 -19.19 -1.92 -0.78
N SER A 55 -18.97 -1.08 0.24
CA SER A 55 -20.06 -0.39 0.93
C SER A 55 -20.85 0.58 0.06
N THR A 56 -20.34 0.92 -1.13
CA THR A 56 -21.05 1.72 -2.14
C THR A 56 -21.93 0.90 -3.08
N GLY A 57 -21.88 -0.43 -2.98
CA GLY A 57 -22.56 -1.38 -3.89
C GLY A 57 -21.71 -1.84 -5.06
N GLU A 58 -20.49 -1.34 -5.20
CA GLU A 58 -19.54 -1.78 -6.22
C GLU A 58 -18.90 -3.13 -5.85
N GLN A 59 -18.37 -3.83 -6.85
CA GLN A 59 -17.69 -5.11 -6.69
C GLN A 59 -16.22 -4.98 -7.15
N PRO A 60 -15.32 -4.44 -6.30
CA PRO A 60 -13.94 -4.27 -6.67
C PRO A 60 -13.19 -5.60 -6.71
N VAL A 61 -12.16 -5.68 -7.56
CA VAL A 61 -11.20 -6.79 -7.58
C VAL A 61 -9.94 -6.36 -6.82
N TYR A 62 -9.60 -7.10 -5.77
CA TYR A 62 -8.41 -6.84 -4.98
C TYR A 62 -7.25 -7.74 -5.41
N LEU A 63 -6.18 -7.12 -5.90
CA LEU A 63 -4.92 -7.74 -6.30
C LEU A 63 -3.91 -7.61 -5.14
N ARG A 64 -4.09 -8.48 -4.15
CA ARG A 64 -3.28 -8.53 -2.94
C ARG A 64 -1.82 -8.84 -3.26
N GLU A 65 -0.89 -8.16 -2.59
CA GLU A 65 0.56 -8.43 -2.65
C GLU A 65 1.12 -8.44 -4.09
N LEU A 66 0.64 -7.55 -4.95
CA LEU A 66 0.98 -7.51 -6.38
C LEU A 66 2.48 -7.32 -6.63
N GLY A 67 3.18 -6.58 -5.76
CA GLY A 67 4.62 -6.35 -5.88
C GLY A 67 5.15 -5.26 -4.96
N GLY A 68 6.32 -4.72 -5.29
CA GLY A 68 6.90 -3.51 -4.67
C GLY A 68 6.47 -2.24 -5.40
N THR A 69 7.02 -1.08 -4.98
CA THR A 69 6.67 0.27 -5.48
C THR A 69 6.61 0.36 -7.01
N ARG A 70 7.65 -0.08 -7.71
CA ARG A 70 7.71 0.02 -9.19
C ARG A 70 6.65 -0.80 -9.90
N VAL A 71 6.29 -1.96 -9.34
CA VAL A 71 5.26 -2.83 -9.92
C VAL A 71 3.90 -2.16 -9.82
N LEU A 72 3.54 -1.66 -8.61
CA LEU A 72 2.25 -1.00 -8.36
C LEU A 72 2.11 0.29 -9.19
N TRP A 73 3.16 1.13 -9.21
CA TRP A 73 3.17 2.35 -10.01
C TRP A 73 2.95 2.07 -11.50
N ASN A 74 3.70 1.12 -12.06
CA ASN A 74 3.55 0.76 -13.46
C ASN A 74 2.16 0.19 -13.78
N ALA A 75 1.60 -0.63 -12.89
CA ALA A 75 0.25 -1.17 -13.03
C ALA A 75 -0.82 -0.06 -12.99
N LEU A 76 -0.67 0.94 -12.10
CA LEU A 76 -1.58 2.08 -12.00
C LEU A 76 -1.55 2.94 -13.27
N VAL A 77 -0.36 3.34 -13.72
CA VAL A 77 -0.20 4.19 -14.92
C VAL A 77 -0.72 3.49 -16.18
N LYS A 78 -0.55 2.16 -16.28
CA LYS A 78 -1.06 1.36 -17.41
C LYS A 78 -2.55 1.04 -17.32
N GLY A 79 -3.20 1.32 -16.19
CA GLY A 79 -4.60 0.97 -15.96
C GLY A 79 -4.82 -0.54 -15.71
N GLU A 80 -3.78 -1.25 -15.28
CA GLU A 80 -3.88 -2.64 -14.83
C GLU A 80 -4.49 -2.71 -13.42
N ILE A 81 -4.31 -1.65 -12.62
CA ILE A 81 -5.05 -1.33 -11.38
C ILE A 81 -5.56 0.11 -11.45
N ASP A 82 -6.55 0.44 -10.61
CA ASP A 82 -7.15 1.77 -10.51
C ASP A 82 -6.73 2.52 -9.25
N ILE A 83 -6.41 1.79 -8.18
CA ILE A 83 -6.21 2.34 -6.83
C ILE A 83 -5.13 1.52 -6.11
N TYR A 84 -4.25 2.17 -5.34
CA TYR A 84 -3.44 1.50 -4.33
C TYR A 84 -2.94 2.46 -3.25
N PRO A 85 -2.65 1.97 -2.00
CA PRO A 85 -2.04 2.77 -0.94
C PRO A 85 -0.56 3.04 -1.21
N GLU A 86 -0.12 4.28 -0.99
CA GLU A 86 1.28 4.70 -1.17
C GLU A 86 1.67 5.72 -0.09
N TYR A 87 2.91 6.19 -0.11
CA TYR A 87 3.46 7.16 0.84
C TYR A 87 4.12 8.33 0.12
N THR A 88 3.94 9.56 0.63
CA THR A 88 4.46 10.78 -0.01
C THR A 88 5.97 10.73 -0.23
N GLY A 89 6.75 10.26 0.74
CA GLY A 89 8.20 10.11 0.58
C GLY A 89 8.58 9.09 -0.49
N THR A 90 7.84 7.98 -0.63
CA THR A 90 8.06 7.02 -1.72
C THR A 90 7.72 7.65 -3.08
N ILE A 91 6.69 8.48 -3.13
CA ILE A 91 6.33 9.16 -4.38
C ILE A 91 7.45 10.11 -4.80
N SER A 92 7.95 10.96 -3.89
CA SER A 92 9.03 11.92 -4.22
C SER A 92 10.37 11.25 -4.50
N GLU A 93 10.79 10.32 -3.63
CA GLU A 93 12.16 9.80 -3.64
C GLU A 93 12.35 8.60 -4.60
N GLU A 94 11.28 7.87 -4.92
CA GLU A 94 11.38 6.66 -5.72
C GLU A 94 10.59 6.77 -7.03
N ILE A 95 9.31 7.18 -6.99
CA ILE A 95 8.45 7.22 -8.17
C ILE A 95 8.83 8.40 -9.07
N LEU A 96 8.93 9.58 -8.49
CA LEU A 96 9.20 10.86 -9.16
C LEU A 96 10.64 11.37 -8.94
N ALA A 97 11.56 10.49 -8.54
CA ALA A 97 12.95 10.84 -8.18
C ALA A 97 13.67 11.71 -9.22
N GLY A 98 13.32 11.57 -10.51
CA GLY A 98 13.90 12.39 -11.59
C GLY A 98 13.23 13.75 -11.83
N GLU A 99 12.13 14.05 -11.12
CA GLU A 99 11.32 15.26 -11.35
C GLU A 99 11.61 16.40 -10.36
N GLY A 100 12.38 16.12 -9.29
CA GLY A 100 12.81 17.14 -8.31
C GLY A 100 11.65 17.76 -7.53
N VAL A 101 10.66 16.94 -7.17
CA VAL A 101 9.49 17.35 -6.37
C VAL A 101 9.81 17.25 -4.88
N HIS A 102 9.48 18.28 -4.09
CA HIS A 102 9.82 18.37 -2.67
C HIS A 102 8.65 18.74 -1.77
N SER A 103 7.54 19.19 -2.34
CA SER A 103 6.34 19.55 -1.60
C SER A 103 5.14 18.69 -2.03
N GLU A 104 4.13 18.58 -1.17
CA GLU A 104 2.91 17.85 -1.50
C GLU A 104 2.21 18.43 -2.74
N GLU A 105 2.24 19.75 -2.90
CA GLU A 105 1.65 20.41 -4.08
C GLU A 105 2.39 20.04 -5.37
N GLU A 106 3.73 20.05 -5.34
CA GLU A 106 4.54 19.60 -6.50
C GLU A 106 4.33 18.13 -6.81
N ILE A 107 4.21 17.28 -5.79
CA ILE A 107 3.87 15.86 -5.96
C ILE A 107 2.52 15.73 -6.69
N ARG A 108 1.46 16.43 -6.23
CA ARG A 108 0.14 16.39 -6.87
C ARG A 108 0.19 16.82 -8.33
N GLN A 109 0.84 17.93 -8.61
CA GLN A 109 1.00 18.42 -9.99
C GLN A 109 1.78 17.44 -10.87
N ALA A 110 2.79 16.77 -10.33
CA ALA A 110 3.53 15.75 -11.04
C ALA A 110 2.67 14.52 -11.32
N LEU A 111 1.94 14.01 -10.32
CA LEU A 111 1.03 12.86 -10.48
C LEU A 111 -0.04 13.12 -11.53
N THR A 112 -0.64 14.33 -11.54
CA THR A 112 -1.67 14.70 -12.53
C THR A 112 -1.12 14.62 -13.97
N ARG A 113 0.16 14.93 -14.21
CA ARG A 113 0.78 14.74 -15.55
C ARG A 113 0.83 13.28 -15.98
N HIS A 114 0.79 12.35 -15.04
CA HIS A 114 0.71 10.92 -15.30
C HIS A 114 -0.73 10.37 -15.30
N GLY A 115 -1.74 11.24 -15.18
CA GLY A 115 -3.15 10.84 -15.08
C GLY A 115 -3.50 10.17 -13.75
N ILE A 116 -2.77 10.53 -12.69
CA ILE A 116 -2.93 9.98 -11.34
C ILE A 116 -3.27 11.12 -10.38
N GLU A 117 -4.15 10.83 -9.43
CA GLU A 117 -4.50 11.69 -8.32
C GLU A 117 -4.15 11.03 -6.99
N MET A 118 -4.09 11.80 -5.91
CA MET A 118 -3.92 11.27 -4.57
C MET A 118 -4.86 11.94 -3.56
N THR A 119 -5.29 11.19 -2.54
CA THR A 119 -6.01 11.73 -1.39
C THR A 119 -5.11 12.70 -0.61
N LYS A 120 -5.67 13.42 0.37
CA LYS A 120 -4.85 13.98 1.44
C LYS A 120 -4.29 12.86 2.31
N ALA A 121 -3.35 13.20 3.19
CA ALA A 121 -2.79 12.25 4.14
C ALA A 121 -3.89 11.53 4.95
N LEU A 122 -3.75 10.22 5.12
CA LEU A 122 -4.70 9.39 5.86
C LEU A 122 -4.66 9.64 7.38
N GLY A 123 -3.54 10.22 7.89
CA GLY A 123 -3.40 10.63 9.28
C GLY A 123 -2.19 10.02 10.00
N PHE A 124 -1.36 9.24 9.32
CA PHE A 124 -0.12 8.68 9.87
C PHE A 124 1.06 8.81 8.91
N ASN A 125 2.24 8.78 9.49
CA ASN A 125 3.52 8.77 8.79
C ASN A 125 4.19 7.41 9.06
N ASN A 126 4.65 6.73 8.00
CA ASN A 126 5.38 5.47 8.12
C ASN A 126 6.78 5.63 7.53
N THR A 127 7.64 6.34 8.25
CA THR A 127 9.01 6.62 7.80
C THR A 127 9.92 5.41 7.97
N TYR A 128 10.96 5.34 7.14
CA TYR A 128 12.10 4.49 7.42
C TYR A 128 12.83 4.95 8.68
N ALA A 129 13.39 3.99 9.40
CA ALA A 129 14.29 4.22 10.51
C ALA A 129 15.34 3.09 10.59
N ILE A 130 16.39 3.28 11.37
CA ILE A 130 17.36 2.23 11.67
C ILE A 130 17.09 1.69 13.07
N GLY A 131 16.90 0.38 13.17
CA GLY A 131 16.64 -0.34 14.41
C GLY A 131 17.81 -1.21 14.82
N MET A 132 18.08 -1.23 16.13
CA MET A 132 19.04 -2.11 16.78
C MET A 132 18.40 -2.76 18.00
N LYS A 133 18.91 -3.93 18.45
CA LYS A 133 18.59 -4.43 19.79
C LYS A 133 18.92 -3.36 20.83
N LYS A 134 17.97 -3.04 21.71
CA LYS A 134 18.15 -2.03 22.76
C LYS A 134 19.38 -2.28 23.60
N GLN A 135 19.58 -3.53 24.03
CA GLN A 135 20.76 -3.94 24.78
C GLN A 135 22.06 -3.61 24.03
N VAL A 136 22.18 -3.96 22.75
CA VAL A 136 23.38 -3.70 21.94
C VAL A 136 23.62 -2.20 21.77
N ALA A 137 22.57 -1.44 21.53
CA ALA A 137 22.65 0.01 21.41
C ALA A 137 23.12 0.68 22.71
N GLU A 138 22.67 0.18 23.88
CA GLU A 138 23.09 0.65 25.21
C GLU A 138 24.55 0.28 25.51
N GLU A 139 24.95 -0.96 25.25
CA GLU A 139 26.34 -1.44 25.45
C GLU A 139 27.34 -0.63 24.61
N LEU A 140 26.95 -0.23 23.40
CA LEU A 140 27.79 0.56 22.49
C LEU A 140 27.55 2.07 22.61
N ASN A 141 26.65 2.51 23.48
CA ASN A 141 26.25 3.92 23.61
C ASN A 141 25.82 4.55 22.27
N ILE A 142 25.06 3.79 21.44
CA ILE A 142 24.51 4.24 20.15
C ILE A 142 23.08 4.73 20.39
N GLN A 143 22.80 6.00 20.04
CA GLN A 143 21.47 6.60 20.18
C GLN A 143 20.94 7.10 18.85
N LYS A 144 21.81 7.51 17.94
CA LYS A 144 21.50 8.12 16.66
C LYS A 144 22.29 7.51 15.51
N ILE A 145 21.84 7.73 14.30
CA ILE A 145 22.44 7.11 13.11
C ILE A 145 23.90 7.56 12.94
N SER A 146 24.25 8.82 13.25
CA SER A 146 25.63 9.28 13.17
C SER A 146 26.58 8.54 14.11
N ASP A 147 26.12 7.99 15.22
CA ASP A 147 26.97 7.23 16.15
C ASP A 147 27.55 5.96 15.51
N LEU A 148 26.84 5.40 14.52
CA LEU A 148 27.27 4.21 13.78
C LEU A 148 28.62 4.39 13.06
N CYS A 149 29.03 5.63 12.76
CA CYS A 149 30.32 5.92 12.14
C CYS A 149 31.53 5.40 12.95
N HIS A 150 31.36 5.27 14.26
CA HIS A 150 32.43 4.80 15.16
C HIS A 150 32.56 3.27 15.21
N TYR A 151 31.68 2.52 14.56
CA TYR A 151 31.58 1.06 14.67
C TYR A 151 31.63 0.37 13.29
N PRO A 152 32.76 0.40 12.56
CA PRO A 152 32.86 -0.10 11.19
C PRO A 152 32.62 -1.61 11.06
N ASN A 153 32.77 -2.36 12.16
CA ASN A 153 32.63 -3.81 12.15
C ASN A 153 31.19 -4.30 12.39
N LEU A 154 30.24 -3.41 12.66
CA LEU A 154 28.83 -3.79 12.78
C LEU A 154 28.32 -4.37 11.44
N LYS A 155 27.52 -5.41 11.56
CA LYS A 155 26.89 -6.08 10.41
C LYS A 155 25.46 -5.60 10.27
N PHE A 156 25.10 -5.12 9.10
CA PHE A 156 23.77 -4.66 8.80
C PHE A 156 23.04 -5.67 7.91
N GLY A 157 21.74 -5.83 8.17
CA GLY A 157 20.87 -6.64 7.34
C GLY A 157 19.65 -5.81 6.98
N PHE A 158 19.61 -5.24 5.77
CA PHE A 158 18.55 -4.39 5.32
C PHE A 158 17.59 -5.12 4.39
N GLY A 159 16.34 -4.65 4.31
CA GLY A 159 15.38 -5.11 3.33
C GLY A 159 15.91 -4.97 1.91
N ASN A 160 15.61 -5.96 1.04
CA ASN A 160 16.08 -5.91 -0.34
C ASN A 160 15.65 -4.60 -1.04
N GLU A 161 14.43 -4.13 -0.79
CA GLU A 161 13.94 -2.87 -1.34
C GLU A 161 14.77 -1.68 -0.84
N PHE A 162 15.08 -1.61 0.46
CA PHE A 162 15.91 -0.57 1.06
C PHE A 162 17.34 -0.55 0.51
N MET A 163 17.89 -1.71 0.16
CA MET A 163 19.23 -1.81 -0.47
C MET A 163 19.29 -1.17 -1.85
N ASP A 164 18.19 -1.19 -2.61
CA ASP A 164 18.16 -0.78 -4.02
C ASP A 164 17.51 0.60 -4.24
N ARG A 165 16.81 1.16 -3.26
CA ARG A 165 16.13 2.45 -3.37
C ARG A 165 17.08 3.63 -3.37
N GLY A 166 16.71 4.70 -4.09
CA GLY A 166 17.45 5.95 -4.12
C GLY A 166 17.54 6.68 -2.79
N ASP A 167 16.51 6.54 -1.93
CA ASP A 167 16.43 7.06 -0.56
C ASP A 167 16.84 6.02 0.51
N GLY A 168 17.26 4.81 0.11
CA GLY A 168 17.64 3.72 0.98
C GLY A 168 19.13 3.72 1.37
N TRP A 169 19.71 2.51 1.51
CA TRP A 169 21.07 2.33 2.01
C TRP A 169 22.15 3.13 1.27
N PRO A 170 22.21 3.21 -0.08
CA PRO A 170 23.23 3.97 -0.77
C PRO A 170 23.23 5.45 -0.38
N ALA A 171 22.06 6.07 -0.28
CA ALA A 171 21.90 7.46 0.10
C ALA A 171 22.17 7.68 1.60
N LEU A 172 21.64 6.82 2.47
CA LEU A 172 21.88 6.84 3.91
C LEU A 172 23.39 6.72 4.22
N ARG A 173 24.06 5.75 3.60
CA ARG A 173 25.51 5.56 3.73
C ARG A 173 26.28 6.81 3.38
N LYS A 174 25.90 7.48 2.29
CA LYS A 174 26.54 8.72 1.83
C LYS A 174 26.27 9.88 2.76
N SER A 175 25.02 10.09 3.18
CA SER A 175 24.60 11.20 4.04
C SER A 175 25.30 11.16 5.39
N TYR A 176 25.41 9.97 5.97
CA TYR A 176 25.99 9.74 7.30
C TYR A 176 27.48 9.31 7.25
N ASN A 177 28.07 9.19 6.06
CA ASN A 177 29.44 8.70 5.87
C ASN A 177 29.71 7.38 6.61
N LEU A 178 28.77 6.43 6.50
CA LEU A 178 28.83 5.16 7.23
C LEU A 178 29.91 4.22 6.67
N PRO A 179 30.83 3.71 7.52
CA PRO A 179 31.97 2.93 7.07
C PRO A 179 31.68 1.44 6.89
N GLN A 180 30.50 0.95 7.27
CA GLN A 180 30.19 -0.47 7.29
C GLN A 180 30.25 -1.09 5.89
N GLU A 181 31.03 -2.18 5.77
CA GLU A 181 31.15 -2.97 4.55
C GLU A 181 30.34 -4.27 4.59
N ASN A 182 30.07 -4.78 5.79
CA ASN A 182 29.30 -6.01 5.97
C ASN A 182 27.80 -5.70 6.03
N VAL A 183 27.24 -5.37 4.87
CA VAL A 183 25.82 -5.04 4.68
C VAL A 183 25.20 -6.02 3.71
N ARG A 184 24.03 -6.58 4.06
CA ARG A 184 23.34 -7.61 3.27
C ARG A 184 21.91 -7.24 3.03
N GLY A 185 21.44 -7.47 1.80
CA GLY A 185 20.02 -7.48 1.49
C GLY A 185 19.38 -8.76 2.02
N LEU A 186 18.26 -8.64 2.71
CA LEU A 186 17.50 -9.74 3.29
C LEU A 186 16.00 -9.51 3.03
N ASP A 187 15.24 -10.58 3.15
CA ASP A 187 13.80 -10.45 3.40
C ASP A 187 13.60 -9.78 4.77
N HIS A 188 12.63 -8.88 4.88
CA HIS A 188 12.42 -8.07 6.08
C HIS A 188 12.21 -8.93 7.34
N ASP A 189 11.45 -10.03 7.25
CA ASP A 189 11.24 -10.94 8.37
C ASP A 189 12.52 -11.71 8.75
N LEU A 190 13.37 -12.03 7.77
CA LEU A 190 14.67 -12.65 8.03
C LEU A 190 15.64 -11.68 8.70
N ALA A 191 15.57 -10.38 8.43
CA ALA A 191 16.36 -9.36 9.09
C ALA A 191 16.04 -9.32 10.59
N TYR A 192 14.77 -9.33 11.00
CA TYR A 192 14.39 -9.42 12.43
C TYR A 192 14.95 -10.67 13.12
N ARG A 193 14.87 -11.83 12.46
CA ARG A 193 15.46 -13.08 13.00
C ARG A 193 16.99 -13.01 13.10
N GLY A 194 17.62 -12.35 12.14
CA GLY A 194 19.07 -12.12 12.15
C GLY A 194 19.50 -11.23 13.33
N LEU A 195 18.72 -10.19 13.61
CA LEU A 195 18.91 -9.29 14.74
C LEU A 195 18.72 -10.03 16.08
N GLU A 196 17.66 -10.84 16.18
CA GLU A 196 17.39 -11.66 17.37
C GLU A 196 18.55 -12.62 17.70
N LYS A 197 19.11 -13.27 16.68
CA LYS A 197 20.24 -14.20 16.80
C LYS A 197 21.61 -13.51 16.92
N GLY A 198 21.67 -12.18 16.86
CA GLY A 198 22.92 -11.41 16.91
C GLY A 198 23.84 -11.60 15.68
N THR A 199 23.33 -12.18 14.58
CA THR A 199 24.11 -12.36 13.34
C THR A 199 24.26 -11.05 12.56
N ILE A 200 23.38 -10.09 12.78
CA ILE A 200 23.42 -8.69 12.37
C ILE A 200 23.10 -7.80 13.57
N GLN A 201 23.47 -6.53 13.53
CA GLN A 201 23.29 -5.59 14.64
C GLN A 201 22.35 -4.43 14.33
N ALA A 202 22.12 -4.13 13.05
CA ALA A 202 21.17 -3.11 12.64
C ALA A 202 20.34 -3.57 11.43
N ILE A 203 19.10 -3.10 11.38
CA ILE A 203 18.14 -3.33 10.30
C ILE A 203 17.44 -2.02 9.94
N ASP A 204 16.90 -1.92 8.72
CA ASP A 204 15.87 -0.94 8.41
C ASP A 204 14.54 -1.40 9.00
N ILE A 205 13.78 -0.46 9.50
CA ILE A 205 12.45 -0.68 10.08
C ILE A 205 11.51 0.42 9.59
N TYR A 206 10.22 0.16 9.69
CA TYR A 206 9.17 1.15 9.50
C TYR A 206 8.69 1.67 10.85
N SER A 207 8.46 2.98 10.99
CA SER A 207 8.07 3.58 12.27
C SER A 207 6.76 3.02 12.86
N THR A 208 5.90 2.46 12.03
CA THR A 208 4.64 1.81 12.43
C THR A 208 4.77 0.31 12.69
N ASP A 209 5.98 -0.26 12.64
CA ASP A 209 6.16 -1.70 12.78
C ASP A 209 5.98 -2.16 14.24
N ALA A 210 4.96 -3.00 14.46
CA ALA A 210 4.67 -3.59 15.77
C ALA A 210 5.81 -4.45 16.34
N LYS A 211 6.69 -4.97 15.46
CA LYS A 211 7.85 -5.80 15.85
C LYS A 211 8.90 -5.02 16.61
N ILE A 212 8.92 -3.68 16.52
CA ILE A 212 9.83 -2.83 17.30
C ILE A 212 9.72 -3.15 18.79
N LYS A 213 8.48 -3.16 19.31
CA LYS A 213 8.22 -3.48 20.73
C LYS A 213 8.47 -4.97 21.02
N TYR A 214 8.05 -5.86 20.12
CA TYR A 214 8.20 -7.30 20.31
C TYR A 214 9.66 -7.75 20.43
N TYR A 215 10.55 -7.19 19.61
CA TYR A 215 11.98 -7.51 19.63
C TYR A 215 12.81 -6.62 20.54
N ASP A 216 12.19 -5.72 21.32
CA ASP A 216 12.86 -4.74 22.20
C ASP A 216 13.92 -3.95 21.44
N LEU A 217 13.51 -3.26 20.37
CA LEU A 217 14.40 -2.49 19.54
C LEU A 217 14.51 -1.05 20.02
N ARG A 218 15.69 -0.48 19.88
CA ARG A 218 15.91 0.97 19.85
C ARG A 218 15.84 1.45 18.41
N ILE A 219 14.99 2.43 18.17
CA ILE A 219 15.00 3.23 16.95
C ILE A 219 16.12 4.26 17.13
N LEU A 220 17.04 4.34 16.17
CA LEU A 220 18.08 5.37 16.17
C LEU A 220 17.50 6.68 15.66
N GLU A 221 17.86 7.79 16.31
CA GLU A 221 17.49 9.12 15.87
C GLU A 221 18.12 9.44 14.51
N ASP A 222 17.34 9.93 13.56
CA ASP A 222 17.80 10.44 12.27
C ASP A 222 18.26 11.90 12.44
N ASP A 223 19.41 12.09 13.06
CA ASP A 223 19.94 13.39 13.51
C ASP A 223 20.40 14.31 12.35
N LEU A 224 20.46 13.82 11.12
CA LEU A 224 20.69 14.61 9.92
C LEU A 224 19.43 14.81 9.07
N ASN A 225 18.26 14.34 9.53
CA ASN A 225 16.98 14.41 8.82
C ASN A 225 17.10 13.85 7.38
N HIS A 226 17.67 12.67 7.25
CA HIS A 226 17.87 12.01 5.96
C HIS A 226 16.55 11.53 5.35
N PHE A 227 15.66 10.97 6.18
CA PHE A 227 14.40 10.44 5.72
C PHE A 227 13.33 11.53 5.64
N PRO A 228 12.65 11.70 4.49
CA PRO A 228 11.52 12.61 4.37
C PRO A 228 10.30 12.10 5.14
N LEU A 229 9.21 12.87 5.12
CA LEU A 229 7.92 12.41 5.62
C LEU A 229 7.32 11.40 4.63
N TYR A 230 6.86 10.27 5.16
CA TYR A 230 6.14 9.22 4.42
C TYR A 230 4.68 9.18 4.88
N ASN A 231 3.95 10.29 4.65
CA ASN A 231 2.52 10.32 4.94
C ASN A 231 1.78 9.35 4.04
N ALA A 232 0.97 8.47 4.65
CA ALA A 232 0.16 7.53 3.89
C ALA A 232 -0.93 8.24 3.10
N VAL A 233 -1.12 7.85 1.86
CA VAL A 233 -2.11 8.36 0.91
C VAL A 233 -2.70 7.22 0.09
N ILE A 234 -3.83 7.46 -0.57
CA ILE A 234 -4.33 6.56 -1.61
C ILE A 234 -4.07 7.21 -2.97
N LEU A 235 -3.34 6.52 -3.84
CA LEU A 235 -3.22 6.87 -5.25
C LEU A 235 -4.35 6.26 -6.05
N TYR A 236 -4.90 7.01 -6.99
CA TYR A 236 -5.95 6.55 -7.88
C TYR A 236 -5.84 7.21 -9.26
N ARG A 237 -6.33 6.54 -10.28
CA ARG A 237 -6.38 7.08 -11.64
C ARG A 237 -7.37 8.24 -11.72
N SER A 238 -7.00 9.33 -12.39
CA SER A 238 -7.84 10.54 -12.52
C SER A 238 -9.18 10.27 -13.23
N ASP A 239 -9.22 9.32 -14.18
CA ASP A 239 -10.45 8.94 -14.87
C ASP A 239 -11.50 8.26 -13.96
N LEU A 240 -11.10 7.85 -12.76
CA LEU A 240 -12.00 7.27 -11.76
C LEU A 240 -13.05 8.29 -11.29
N GLU A 241 -12.70 9.59 -11.26
CA GLU A 241 -13.62 10.67 -10.89
C GLU A 241 -14.79 10.81 -11.89
N GLU A 242 -14.59 10.44 -13.15
CA GLU A 242 -15.63 10.44 -14.18
C GLU A 242 -16.40 9.11 -14.23
N ARG A 243 -15.68 7.98 -14.12
CA ARG A 243 -16.26 6.64 -14.22
C ARG A 243 -17.12 6.27 -13.00
N VAL A 244 -16.64 6.56 -11.80
CA VAL A 244 -17.27 6.16 -10.52
C VAL A 244 -17.03 7.22 -9.43
N PRO A 245 -17.60 8.43 -9.54
CA PRO A 245 -17.32 9.57 -8.65
C PRO A 245 -17.65 9.29 -7.17
N HIS A 246 -18.63 8.43 -6.93
CA HIS A 246 -18.98 8.01 -5.56
C HIS A 246 -17.86 7.22 -4.89
N VAL A 247 -17.08 6.44 -5.66
CA VAL A 247 -15.91 5.71 -5.14
C VAL A 247 -14.84 6.69 -4.67
N VAL A 248 -14.51 7.70 -5.46
CA VAL A 248 -13.55 8.73 -5.05
C VAL A 248 -14.04 9.49 -3.80
N THR A 249 -15.35 9.74 -3.72
CA THR A 249 -15.96 10.38 -2.54
C THR A 249 -15.76 9.55 -1.28
N VAL A 250 -15.91 8.22 -1.32
CA VAL A 250 -15.70 7.38 -0.13
C VAL A 250 -14.22 7.19 0.19
N LEU A 251 -13.31 7.15 -0.79
CA LEU A 251 -11.88 7.13 -0.55
C LEU A 251 -11.42 8.34 0.30
N LYS A 252 -11.97 9.52 0.01
CA LYS A 252 -11.67 10.76 0.76
C LYS A 252 -12.16 10.72 2.21
N LYS A 253 -13.05 9.78 2.60
CA LYS A 253 -13.42 9.59 4.01
C LYS A 253 -12.29 8.99 4.86
N LEU A 254 -11.26 8.42 4.24
CA LEU A 254 -10.07 7.91 4.94
C LEU A 254 -9.09 9.03 5.33
N GLU A 255 -9.26 10.25 4.80
CA GLU A 255 -8.37 11.37 5.08
C GLU A 255 -8.38 11.73 6.58
N SER A 256 -7.21 11.74 7.20
CA SER A 256 -6.96 12.11 8.61
C SER A 256 -7.64 11.25 9.68
N ILE A 257 -8.14 10.05 9.34
CA ILE A 257 -8.80 9.18 10.34
C ILE A 257 -7.96 8.01 10.83
N ILE A 258 -6.90 7.64 10.10
CA ILE A 258 -6.00 6.56 10.52
C ILE A 258 -4.83 7.17 11.27
N HIS A 259 -4.89 7.21 12.61
CA HIS A 259 -3.77 7.69 13.41
C HIS A 259 -2.64 6.66 13.48
N GLU A 260 -1.40 7.12 13.71
CA GLU A 260 -0.22 6.26 13.80
C GLU A 260 -0.39 5.13 14.84
N SER A 261 -0.94 5.46 16.02
CA SER A 261 -1.22 4.45 17.05
C SER A 261 -2.23 3.38 16.62
N GLU A 262 -3.22 3.76 15.79
CA GLU A 262 -4.19 2.82 15.24
C GLU A 262 -3.54 1.93 14.18
N MET A 263 -2.69 2.48 13.32
CA MET A 263 -1.94 1.67 12.35
C MET A 263 -0.98 0.68 13.03
N ILE A 264 -0.27 1.11 14.08
CA ILE A 264 0.58 0.22 14.90
C ILE A 264 -0.27 -0.92 15.53
N LYS A 265 -1.48 -0.60 16.03
CA LYS A 265 -2.40 -1.60 16.59
C LYS A 265 -2.85 -2.59 15.52
N MET A 266 -3.23 -2.12 14.33
CA MET A 266 -3.61 -2.98 13.21
C MET A 266 -2.46 -3.89 12.77
N ASN A 267 -1.26 -3.34 12.61
CA ASN A 267 -0.05 -4.10 12.31
C ASN A 267 0.29 -5.15 13.40
N SER A 268 0.06 -4.80 14.68
CA SER A 268 0.25 -5.74 15.80
C SER A 268 -0.72 -6.92 15.74
N ARG A 269 -1.99 -6.64 15.49
CA ARG A 269 -3.01 -7.69 15.35
C ARG A 269 -2.66 -8.67 14.22
N ALA A 270 -2.21 -8.17 13.08
CA ALA A 270 -1.82 -9.02 11.96
C ALA A 270 -0.53 -9.80 12.24
N ASN A 271 0.55 -9.11 12.64
CA ASN A 271 1.90 -9.70 12.70
C ASN A 271 2.16 -10.51 13.98
N LEU A 272 1.53 -10.17 15.10
CA LEU A 272 1.78 -10.79 16.41
C LEU A 272 0.63 -11.65 16.89
N GLU A 273 -0.62 -11.27 16.58
CA GLU A 273 -1.82 -11.98 17.01
C GLU A 273 -2.38 -12.88 15.89
N MET A 274 -1.82 -12.78 14.67
CA MET A 274 -2.20 -13.57 13.50
C MET A 274 -3.67 -13.41 13.11
N VAL A 275 -4.25 -12.24 13.37
CA VAL A 275 -5.60 -11.90 12.92
C VAL A 275 -5.56 -11.62 11.41
N PRO A 276 -6.46 -12.17 10.60
CA PRO A 276 -6.53 -11.90 9.17
C PRO A 276 -6.72 -10.41 8.87
N GLU A 277 -6.02 -9.88 7.86
CA GLU A 277 -6.03 -8.45 7.53
C GLU A 277 -7.41 -7.95 7.09
N ASN A 278 -8.20 -8.77 6.40
CA ASN A 278 -9.59 -8.44 6.05
C ASN A 278 -10.48 -8.26 7.29
N GLN A 279 -10.28 -9.06 8.36
CA GLN A 279 -10.99 -8.87 9.63
C GLN A 279 -10.56 -7.57 10.31
N ILE A 280 -9.26 -7.26 10.30
CA ILE A 280 -8.72 -6.01 10.86
C ILE A 280 -9.32 -4.80 10.14
N ALA A 281 -9.40 -4.86 8.81
CA ALA A 281 -9.99 -3.81 7.97
C ALA A 281 -11.47 -3.59 8.29
N SER A 282 -12.23 -4.68 8.39
CA SER A 282 -13.66 -4.64 8.74
C SER A 282 -13.90 -4.04 10.12
N ASP A 283 -13.15 -4.49 11.14
CA ASP A 283 -13.23 -3.94 12.50
C ASP A 283 -12.93 -2.43 12.51
N PHE A 284 -11.87 -2.02 11.79
CA PHE A 284 -11.51 -0.60 11.65
C PHE A 284 -12.64 0.23 11.03
N LEU A 285 -13.25 -0.24 9.93
CA LEU A 285 -14.33 0.47 9.26
C LEU A 285 -15.60 0.56 10.12
N LEU A 286 -15.90 -0.49 10.87
CA LEU A 286 -17.02 -0.50 11.81
C LEU A 286 -16.79 0.51 12.95
N GLU A 287 -15.60 0.50 13.56
CA GLU A 287 -15.25 1.37 14.68
C GLU A 287 -15.19 2.86 14.29
N ASN A 288 -14.67 3.18 13.10
CA ASN A 288 -14.37 4.57 12.72
C ASN A 288 -15.38 5.19 11.75
N LEU A 289 -16.05 4.39 10.91
CA LEU A 289 -17.00 4.88 9.90
C LEU A 289 -18.40 4.30 10.08
N SER A 290 -18.63 3.47 11.10
CA SER A 290 -19.90 2.76 11.36
C SER A 290 -20.39 1.96 10.14
N LEU A 291 -19.46 1.38 9.38
CA LEU A 291 -19.74 0.56 8.21
C LEU A 291 -19.68 -0.91 8.60
N GLU A 292 -20.80 -1.61 8.46
CA GLU A 292 -20.84 -3.08 8.54
C GLU A 292 -20.37 -3.64 7.20
N THR A 293 -19.34 -4.50 7.24
CA THR A 293 -18.84 -5.21 6.07
C THR A 293 -19.18 -6.69 6.17
N GLU A 294 -19.61 -7.30 5.06
CA GLU A 294 -19.85 -8.74 5.04
C GLU A 294 -18.52 -9.49 5.04
N PHE A 295 -18.32 -10.32 6.06
CA PHE A 295 -17.20 -11.27 6.06
C PHE A 295 -17.47 -12.35 5.03
N TYR A 296 -16.68 -12.38 3.95
CA TYR A 296 -16.51 -13.61 3.21
C TYR A 296 -15.52 -14.49 3.99
N GLU A 297 -16.05 -15.51 4.71
CA GLU A 297 -15.23 -16.65 5.07
C GLU A 297 -14.67 -17.22 3.76
N GLU A 298 -13.38 -17.02 3.48
CA GLU A 298 -12.66 -17.88 2.54
C GLU A 298 -12.74 -19.28 3.11
N THR A 299 -13.77 -20.02 2.68
CA THR A 299 -13.88 -21.44 2.97
C THR A 299 -12.57 -22.09 2.51
N ALA A 300 -11.89 -22.72 3.46
CA ALA A 300 -10.63 -23.45 3.31
C ALA A 300 -10.78 -24.65 2.35
N PHE A 301 -11.12 -24.39 1.08
CA PHE A 301 -11.17 -25.36 -0.01
C PHE A 301 -10.35 -24.85 -1.20
N GLY A 302 -9.05 -25.10 -1.15
CA GLY A 302 -8.13 -24.75 -2.25
C GLY A 302 -6.65 -24.98 -1.97
N ARG A 303 -6.31 -25.90 -1.04
CA ARG A 303 -4.96 -26.46 -1.00
C ARG A 303 -5.06 -27.99 -1.06
N LEU A 304 -5.04 -28.50 -2.24
CA LEU A 304 -4.59 -29.85 -2.58
C LEU A 304 -3.55 -29.75 -3.67
#